data_e140ae2916f6ca08e7b090c82e7df103
#
_entry.id   e140ae2916f6ca08e7b090c82e7df103
#
_cell.length_a   1.000
_cell.length_b   1.000
_cell.length_c   1.000
_cell.angle_alpha   90.00
_cell.angle_beta   90.00
_cell.angle_gamma   90.00
#
_symmetry.space_group_name_H-M   'P 1'
#
loop_
_entity.id
_entity.type
_entity.pdbx_description
1 polymer ?
#
loop_
_entity_poly.entity_id
_entity_poly.type
_entity_poly.pdbx_seq_one_letter_code
_entity_poly.pdbx_strand_id
1 'polypeptide(L)'
;MGERNFHLHGNSFNRRAIGTEYETLACEYLTRHGYQILCRNFRCRQGEIDIIARDRDYLVFIEVKYRRDEHEGDPAEAVDARKQARILRTARYYMTRYHISEDTPCRCDVVAVLGSNVRLIRDAFWCG
;
A
#
# COMPACT_ATOMS: atom_id res chain seq x y z
N MET A 1 -11.87 19.88 -13.34
CA MET A 1 -12.04 19.43 -13.01
C MET A 1 -12.35 19.14 -12.27
N GLY A 2 -12.60 18.96 -12.15
CA GLY A 2 -12.85 18.70 -11.44
C GLY A 2 -13.44 18.43 -10.86
N GLU A 3 -13.89 18.36 -10.63
CA GLU A 3 -14.51 18.13 -9.96
C GLU A 3 -14.94 17.14 -9.56
N ARG A 4 -14.78 16.81 -9.37
CA ARG A 4 -15.11 15.81 -8.87
C ARG A 4 -15.85 15.89 -7.78
N ASN A 5 -16.67 16.14 -7.56
CA ASN A 5 -17.31 16.31 -6.53
C ASN A 5 -18.02 15.33 -6.10
N PHE A 6 -18.04 14.61 -6.34
CA PHE A 6 -18.67 13.72 -6.10
C PHE A 6 -18.45 13.20 -4.94
N HIS A 7 -17.96 13.38 -4.50
CA HIS A 7 -17.60 12.91 -3.68
C HIS A 7 -18.21 12.62 -2.71
N LEU A 8 -18.49 12.51 -2.82
CA LEU A 8 -18.66 12.51 -1.93
C LEU A 8 -19.58 12.00 -1.13
N HIS A 9 -20.19 11.42 -1.14
CA HIS A 9 -21.28 11.08 -0.37
C HIS A 9 -21.17 9.79 0.33
N GLY A 10 -20.06 9.26 0.53
CA GLY A 10 -19.85 8.12 1.37
C GLY A 10 -20.40 6.81 0.86
N ASN A 11 -20.93 6.72 -0.34
CA ASN A 11 -21.32 5.41 -0.82
C ASN A 11 -20.07 4.64 -1.25
N SER A 12 -20.17 3.34 -1.44
CA SER A 12 -18.99 2.51 -1.69
C SER A 12 -18.28 2.90 -2.97
N PHE A 13 -19.02 3.39 -3.96
CA PHE A 13 -18.41 3.83 -5.21
C PHE A 13 -17.50 5.03 -4.97
N ASN A 14 -17.97 6.03 -4.21
CA ASN A 14 -17.17 7.22 -3.92
C ASN A 14 -15.97 6.90 -3.05
N ARG A 15 -16.14 6.03 -2.07
CA ARG A 15 -15.02 5.63 -1.22
C ARG A 15 -13.96 4.89 -2.02
N ARG A 16 -14.39 4.07 -2.98
CA ARG A 16 -13.44 3.34 -3.83
C ARG A 16 -12.66 4.31 -4.71
N ALA A 17 -13.34 5.31 -5.26
CA ALA A 17 -12.68 6.31 -6.11
C ALA A 17 -11.65 7.10 -5.31
N ILE A 18 -11.99 7.47 -4.07
CA ILE A 18 -11.08 8.19 -3.21
C ILE A 18 -9.86 7.32 -2.88
N GLY A 19 -10.09 6.05 -2.57
CA GLY A 19 -8.99 5.12 -2.30
C GLY A 19 -8.07 5.00 -3.48
N THR A 20 -8.61 4.94 -4.69
CA THR A 20 -7.81 4.85 -5.90
C THR A 20 -6.94 6.09 -6.08
N GLU A 21 -7.47 7.27 -5.74
CA GLU A 21 -6.68 8.50 -5.83
C GLU A 21 -5.49 8.48 -4.88
N TYR A 22 -5.68 7.99 -3.66
CA TYR A 22 -4.58 7.93 -2.71
C TYR A 22 -3.54 6.90 -3.14
N GLU A 23 -3.98 5.80 -3.73
CA GLU A 23 -3.04 4.83 -4.28
C GLU A 23 -2.24 5.42 -5.43
N THR A 24 -2.89 6.21 -6.27
CA THR A 24 -2.21 6.86 -7.38
C THR A 24 -1.16 7.84 -6.86
N LEU A 25 -1.52 8.63 -5.84
CA LEU A 25 -0.56 9.53 -5.20
C LEU A 25 0.62 8.75 -4.64
N ALA A 26 0.33 7.62 -3.99
CA ALA A 26 1.39 6.79 -3.43
C ALA A 26 2.29 6.26 -4.52
N CYS A 27 1.73 5.79 -5.64
CA CYS A 27 2.53 5.28 -6.74
C CYS A 27 3.42 6.37 -7.33
N GLU A 28 2.89 7.57 -7.48
CA GLU A 28 3.69 8.68 -8.01
C GLU A 28 4.83 9.02 -7.06
N TYR A 29 4.53 9.05 -5.77
CA TYR A 29 5.55 9.34 -4.78
C TYR A 29 6.66 8.27 -4.81
N LEU A 30 6.26 7.00 -4.83
CA LEU A 30 7.20 5.90 -4.84
C LEU A 30 8.06 5.93 -6.10
N THR A 31 7.45 6.21 -7.24
CA THR A 31 8.19 6.27 -8.50
C THR A 31 9.24 7.36 -8.46
N ARG A 32 8.88 8.51 -7.89
CA ARG A 32 9.85 9.61 -7.76
C ARG A 32 10.99 9.24 -6.82
N HIS A 33 10.77 8.28 -5.93
CA HIS A 33 11.80 7.83 -5.01
C HIS A 33 12.51 6.57 -5.48
N GLY A 34 12.35 6.24 -6.76
CA GLY A 34 13.12 5.16 -7.36
C GLY A 34 12.49 3.80 -7.33
N TYR A 35 11.27 3.66 -6.84
CA TYR A 35 10.58 2.39 -6.85
C TYR A 35 10.02 2.08 -8.23
N GLN A 36 10.08 0.82 -8.61
CA GLN A 36 9.44 0.35 -9.83
C GLN A 36 8.15 -0.33 -9.43
N ILE A 37 7.02 0.21 -9.85
CA ILE A 37 5.72 -0.36 -9.50
C ILE A 37 5.49 -1.60 -10.37
N LEU A 38 5.24 -2.73 -9.72
CA LEU A 38 5.02 -3.98 -10.42
C LEU A 38 3.53 -4.32 -10.52
N CYS A 39 2.77 -3.97 -9.49
CA CYS A 39 1.37 -4.37 -9.42
C CYS A 39 0.63 -3.44 -8.47
N ARG A 40 -0.62 -3.15 -8.80
CA ARG A 40 -1.51 -2.39 -7.91
C ARG A 40 -2.71 -3.25 -7.59
N ASN A 41 -3.17 -3.16 -6.35
CA ASN A 41 -4.39 -3.84 -5.92
C ASN A 41 -4.34 -5.33 -6.19
N PHE A 42 -3.24 -5.96 -5.77
CA PHE A 42 -3.14 -7.39 -5.89
C PHE A 42 -4.11 -8.05 -4.90
N ARG A 43 -4.96 -8.93 -5.39
CA ARG A 43 -5.96 -9.60 -4.56
C ARG A 43 -5.92 -11.08 -4.79
N CYS A 44 -6.13 -11.81 -3.70
CA CYS A 44 -6.27 -13.25 -3.77
C CYS A 44 -7.10 -13.68 -2.57
N ARG A 45 -7.26 -14.98 -2.41
CA ARG A 45 -8.05 -15.50 -1.31
C ARG A 45 -7.46 -15.13 0.05
N GLN A 46 -6.14 -14.94 0.12
CA GLN A 46 -5.46 -14.64 1.37
C GLN A 46 -5.67 -13.19 1.80
N GLY A 47 -5.97 -12.30 0.87
CA GLY A 47 -6.14 -10.89 1.18
C GLY A 47 -5.72 -10.03 0.01
N GLU A 48 -5.33 -8.78 0.32
CA GLU A 48 -4.91 -7.89 -0.74
C GLU A 48 -3.70 -7.07 -0.28
N ILE A 49 -2.95 -6.59 -1.27
CA ILE A 49 -1.82 -5.70 -1.06
C ILE A 49 -2.01 -4.52 -2.00
N ASP A 50 -1.92 -3.31 -1.46
CA ASP A 50 -2.22 -2.12 -2.24
C ASP A 50 -1.24 -1.92 -3.39
N ILE A 51 0.06 -2.06 -3.14
CA ILE A 51 1.09 -1.86 -4.15
C ILE A 51 2.19 -2.88 -3.93
N ILE A 52 2.65 -3.48 -5.01
CA ILE A 52 3.84 -4.34 -5.00
C ILE A 52 4.84 -3.67 -5.91
N ALA A 53 6.07 -3.49 -5.43
CA ALA A 53 7.07 -2.72 -6.14
C ALA A 53 8.45 -3.33 -5.93
N ARG A 54 9.40 -2.84 -6.70
CA ARG A 54 10.80 -3.21 -6.54
C ARG A 54 11.58 -1.96 -6.17
N ASP A 55 12.39 -2.06 -5.14
CA ASP A 55 13.30 -1.02 -4.72
C ASP A 55 14.69 -1.62 -4.69
N ARG A 56 15.44 -1.42 -5.78
CA ARG A 56 16.73 -2.05 -6.00
C ARG A 56 16.55 -3.56 -5.99
N ASP A 57 17.19 -4.25 -5.06
CA ASP A 57 17.10 -5.71 -5.00
C ASP A 57 15.90 -6.21 -4.21
N TYR A 58 15.20 -5.30 -3.53
CA TYR A 58 14.10 -5.70 -2.66
C TYR A 58 12.78 -5.79 -3.40
N LEU A 59 12.03 -6.82 -3.09
CA LEU A 59 10.64 -6.91 -3.46
C LEU A 59 9.85 -6.32 -2.29
N VAL A 60 9.05 -5.30 -2.56
CA VAL A 60 8.45 -4.51 -1.51
C VAL A 60 6.94 -4.60 -1.60
N PHE A 61 6.31 -4.95 -0.46
CA PHE A 61 4.86 -5.02 -0.34
C PHE A 61 4.41 -3.81 0.44
N ILE A 62 3.53 -3.01 -0.13
CA ILE A 62 3.26 -1.67 0.37
C ILE A 62 1.79 -1.51 0.72
N GLU A 63 1.54 -1.03 1.92
CA GLU A 63 0.20 -0.68 2.38
C GLU A 63 0.07 0.84 2.32
N VAL A 64 -1.04 1.32 1.76
CA VAL A 64 -1.32 2.75 1.69
C VAL A 64 -2.37 3.07 2.73
N LYS A 65 -2.05 4.01 3.62
CA LYS A 65 -2.96 4.43 4.68
C LYS A 65 -3.23 5.92 4.57
N TYR A 66 -4.49 6.27 4.69
CA TYR A 66 -4.90 7.67 4.64
C TYR A 66 -5.57 8.07 5.94
N ARG A 67 -5.24 9.26 6.42
CA ARG A 67 -5.93 9.92 7.52
C ARG A 67 -6.11 11.38 7.17
N ARG A 68 -7.25 11.93 7.56
CA ARG A 68 -7.51 13.34 7.27
C ARG A 68 -6.60 14.25 8.08
N ASP A 69 -6.36 13.88 9.32
CA ASP A 69 -5.53 14.68 10.19
C ASP A 69 -4.98 13.80 11.32
N GLU A 70 -4.21 14.42 12.19
CA GLU A 70 -3.53 13.68 13.26
C GLU A 70 -4.48 13.16 14.33
N HIS A 71 -5.70 13.67 14.38
CA HIS A 71 -6.64 13.21 15.39
C HIS A 71 -7.08 11.78 15.16
N GLU A 72 -6.91 11.28 13.95
CA GLU A 72 -7.25 9.89 13.65
C GLU A 72 -6.10 8.95 13.95
N GLY A 73 -5.02 9.47 14.51
CA GLY A 73 -3.86 8.67 14.85
C GLY A 73 -2.84 8.65 13.72
N ASP A 74 -1.66 8.10 14.04
CA ASP A 74 -0.60 7.97 13.05
C ASP A 74 -0.98 6.88 12.05
N PRO A 75 -1.08 7.19 10.74
CA PRO A 75 -1.44 6.17 9.75
C PRO A 75 -0.51 4.96 9.79
N ALA A 76 0.77 5.17 10.12
CA ALA A 76 1.72 4.07 10.15
C ALA A 76 1.38 3.04 11.21
N GLU A 77 0.67 3.46 12.26
CA GLU A 77 0.31 2.56 13.36
C GLU A 77 -1.00 1.83 13.12
N ALA A 78 -1.66 2.10 11.99
CA ALA A 78 -2.93 1.47 11.72
C ALA A 78 -2.80 0.04 11.20
N VAL A 79 -1.57 -0.41 10.95
CA VAL A 79 -1.33 -1.77 10.44
C VAL A 79 -1.06 -2.66 11.63
N ASP A 80 -2.14 -3.23 12.20
CA ASP A 80 -2.02 -4.05 13.40
C ASP A 80 -1.50 -5.45 13.04
N ALA A 81 -1.33 -6.28 14.09
CA ALA A 81 -0.73 -7.60 13.91
C ALA A 81 -1.55 -8.49 12.99
N ARG A 82 -2.89 -8.39 13.08
CA ARG A 82 -3.75 -9.21 12.24
C ARG A 82 -3.60 -8.82 10.77
N LYS A 83 -3.54 -7.53 10.50
CA LYS A 83 -3.37 -7.06 9.14
C LYS A 83 -1.99 -7.42 8.62
N GLN A 84 -0.97 -7.28 9.45
CA GLN A 84 0.39 -7.68 9.07
C GLN A 84 0.43 -9.16 8.66
N ALA A 85 -0.19 -10.02 9.46
CA ALA A 85 -0.21 -11.45 9.15
C ALA A 85 -0.91 -11.71 7.82
N ARG A 86 -1.99 -10.99 7.55
CA ARG A 86 -2.72 -11.16 6.30
C ARG A 86 -1.88 -10.71 5.11
N ILE A 87 -1.19 -9.59 5.26
CA ILE A 87 -0.29 -9.09 4.22
C ILE A 87 0.80 -10.11 3.93
N LEU A 88 1.39 -10.68 4.98
CA LEU A 88 2.45 -11.66 4.79
C LEU A 88 1.97 -12.91 4.06
N ARG A 89 0.77 -13.40 4.39
CA ARG A 89 0.21 -14.55 3.68
C ARG A 89 -0.04 -14.21 2.22
N THR A 90 -0.54 -13.01 1.95
CA THR A 90 -0.79 -12.57 0.59
C THR A 90 0.53 -12.44 -0.19
N ALA A 91 1.55 -11.92 0.47
CA ALA A 91 2.86 -11.78 -0.15
C ALA A 91 3.45 -13.14 -0.53
N ARG A 92 3.32 -14.13 0.36
CA ARG A 92 3.79 -15.49 0.05
C ARG A 92 3.04 -16.07 -1.13
N TYR A 93 1.73 -15.83 -1.18
CA TYR A 93 0.95 -16.30 -2.32
C TYR A 93 1.44 -15.65 -3.60
N TYR A 94 1.71 -14.35 -3.57
CA TYR A 94 2.20 -13.64 -4.74
C TYR A 94 3.52 -14.25 -5.22
N MET A 95 4.44 -14.47 -4.30
CA MET A 95 5.75 -15.00 -4.67
C MET A 95 5.63 -16.40 -5.24
N THR A 96 4.79 -17.23 -4.66
CA THR A 96 4.58 -18.59 -5.16
C THR A 96 3.93 -18.56 -6.55
N ARG A 97 2.93 -17.71 -6.70
CA ARG A 97 2.17 -17.60 -7.94
C ARG A 97 3.06 -17.19 -9.11
N TYR A 98 4.03 -16.34 -8.85
CA TYR A 98 4.88 -15.80 -9.90
C TYR A 98 6.29 -16.37 -9.85
N HIS A 99 6.47 -17.49 -9.12
CA HIS A 99 7.72 -18.25 -9.11
C HIS A 99 8.92 -17.39 -8.70
N ILE A 100 8.72 -16.56 -7.69
CA ILE A 100 9.79 -15.72 -7.16
C ILE A 100 10.51 -16.50 -6.09
N SER A 101 11.84 -16.51 -6.15
CA SER A 101 12.67 -17.27 -5.23
C SER A 101 12.43 -16.84 -3.78
N GLU A 102 12.42 -17.80 -2.86
CA GLU A 102 12.31 -17.51 -1.44
C GLU A 102 13.52 -16.75 -0.92
N ASP A 103 14.62 -16.78 -1.66
CA ASP A 103 15.81 -16.04 -1.27
C ASP A 103 15.75 -14.57 -1.66
N THR A 104 14.72 -14.15 -2.35
CA THR A 104 14.56 -12.75 -2.74
C THR A 104 14.36 -11.91 -1.48
N PRO A 105 15.18 -10.87 -1.27
CA PRO A 105 14.96 -10.01 -0.13
C PRO A 105 13.64 -9.27 -0.26
N CYS A 106 12.88 -9.26 0.83
CA CYS A 106 11.55 -8.67 0.84
C CYS A 106 11.45 -7.64 1.95
N ARG A 107 10.55 -6.70 1.75
CA ARG A 107 10.34 -5.65 2.72
C ARG A 107 8.88 -5.24 2.69
N CYS A 108 8.34 -4.84 3.84
CA CYS A 108 6.98 -4.34 3.94
C CYS A 108 7.05 -2.86 4.30
N ASP A 109 6.57 -2.02 3.42
CA ASP A 109 6.59 -0.58 3.62
C ASP A 109 5.16 -0.05 3.77
N VAL A 110 5.04 1.12 4.37
CA VAL A 110 3.76 1.82 4.48
C VAL A 110 3.92 3.20 3.88
N VAL A 111 2.99 3.57 3.02
CA VAL A 111 2.88 4.95 2.54
C VAL A 111 1.72 5.58 3.29
N ALA A 112 2.04 6.54 4.12
CA ALA A 112 1.06 7.22 4.94
C ALA A 112 0.72 8.56 4.29
N VAL A 113 -0.57 8.76 4.01
CA VAL A 113 -1.04 10.02 3.45
C VAL A 113 -1.84 10.71 4.53
N LEU A 114 -1.32 11.83 5.03
CA LEU A 114 -1.96 12.60 6.08
C LEU A 114 -2.34 13.94 5.48
N GLY A 115 -3.62 14.09 5.18
CA GLY A 115 -4.07 15.25 4.44
C GLY A 115 -3.44 15.26 3.06
N SER A 116 -2.61 16.25 2.78
CA SER A 116 -1.91 16.35 1.51
C SER A 116 -0.44 15.92 1.62
N ASN A 117 -0.01 15.50 2.80
CA ASN A 117 1.39 15.10 3.02
C ASN A 117 1.53 13.60 2.83
N VAL A 118 2.60 13.19 2.17
CA VAL A 118 2.89 11.80 1.93
C VAL A 118 4.18 11.44 2.66
N ARG A 119 4.16 10.35 3.40
CA ARG A 119 5.31 9.90 4.15
C ARG A 119 5.53 8.41 3.88
N LEU A 120 6.76 8.06 3.58
CA LEU A 120 7.14 6.68 3.34
C LEU A 120 7.82 6.11 4.57
N ILE A 121 7.28 5.01 5.08
CA ILE A 121 7.88 4.31 6.20
C ILE A 121 8.42 2.99 5.64
N ARG A 122 9.73 2.91 5.48
CA ARG A 122 10.38 1.72 4.97
C ARG A 122 10.51 0.68 6.07
N ASP A 123 10.36 -0.57 5.68
CA ASP A 123 10.54 -1.69 6.60
C ASP A 123 9.67 -1.50 7.82
N ALA A 124 8.41 -1.17 7.57
CA ALA A 124 7.48 -0.81 8.63
C ALA A 124 7.17 -1.97 9.56
N PHE A 125 7.22 -3.20 9.05
CA PHE A 125 7.06 -4.38 9.89
C PHE A 125 7.79 -5.54 9.21
N TRP A 126 8.11 -6.52 10.02
CA TRP A 126 8.95 -7.61 9.57
C TRP A 126 8.20 -8.49 8.58
N CYS A 127 8.88 -8.81 7.49
CA CYS A 127 8.26 -9.56 6.44
C CYS A 127 9.01 -10.87 6.15
N GLY A 128 10.04 -11.14 6.91
CA GLY A 128 10.86 -12.33 6.74
C GLY A 128 10.44 -13.53 7.54
#